data_9cbaece29d694dca8eb2f2953a5b7a61
#
_entry.id   9cbaece29d694dca8eb2f2953a5b7a61
#
_cell.length_a   1.000
_cell.length_b   1.000
_cell.length_c   1.000
_cell.angle_alpha   90.00
_cell.angle_beta   90.00
_cell.angle_gamma   90.00
#
_symmetry.space_group_name_H-M   'P 1'
#
loop_
_entity.id
_entity.type
_entity.pdbx_description
1 polymer ?
#
loop_
_entity_poly.entity_id
_entity_poly.type
_entity_poly.pdbx_seq_one_letter_code
_entity_poly.pdbx_strand_id
1 'polypeptide(L)'
;MAGGEENPDIEIEASSSKPGPANKSSKGKSAHRLPWIEKYRPMKFEDIVGNEEGVARLGQFAKTGECPNIIIAGPPGVGKTTTILCLARVLLGDAVNSAVLELNASNDRGLDVVRNKIKMFAQQKVTLPPGKHKIVILDEADSMTEGAQQALRRTMELYSKTTRFALACNNSEKIIEPIQSRCAVLRFGKLNDAQILAKVIEVCQKEGVSYTDDGLEAIVFTAQGDMRQAFNNLQSTFNGFGHVSSENVFKVCDEPHPLLIKEMLQHCMDGNVEKAYKIIAHLWKLGYAAEDIVSNTFRVCKNIPMPESLRIKFIKEIGTIHVRIVEGVASLLQLSGMLARLCQVARDEE
;
A
#
# COMPACT_ATOMS: atom_id res chain seq x y z
N MET A 1 -8.87 -69.98 -16.14
CA MET A 1 -9.89 -69.84 -15.12
C MET A 1 -9.90 -68.39 -14.79
N ALA A 2 -10.68 -67.54 -15.43
CA ALA A 2 -12.13 -67.40 -15.34
C ALA A 2 -12.51 -66.72 -14.03
N GLY A 3 -13.03 -65.53 -14.15
CA GLY A 3 -13.71 -64.80 -13.10
C GLY A 3 -13.78 -63.31 -13.41
N GLY A 4 -14.64 -62.94 -14.38
CA GLY A 4 -15.05 -61.54 -14.57
C GLY A 4 -16.18 -61.23 -13.59
N GLU A 5 -16.23 -60.02 -13.11
CA GLU A 5 -17.42 -59.45 -12.48
C GLU A 5 -17.79 -58.15 -13.20
N GLU A 6 -18.99 -58.20 -13.76
CA GLU A 6 -19.67 -57.14 -14.47
C GLU A 6 -20.19 -56.09 -13.45
N ASN A 7 -20.04 -54.82 -13.78
CA ASN A 7 -20.76 -53.72 -13.14
C ASN A 7 -22.10 -53.47 -13.85
N PRO A 8 -23.20 -53.30 -13.16
CA PRO A 8 -24.50 -53.02 -13.78
C PRO A 8 -24.66 -51.53 -14.11
N ASP A 9 -25.10 -51.30 -15.33
CA ASP A 9 -25.56 -50.02 -15.88
C ASP A 9 -26.75 -49.49 -15.09
N ILE A 10 -26.69 -48.23 -14.70
CA ILE A 10 -27.85 -47.48 -14.16
C ILE A 10 -28.40 -46.59 -15.28
N GLU A 11 -29.49 -47.01 -15.86
CA GLU A 11 -30.34 -46.21 -16.74
C GLU A 11 -31.02 -45.09 -15.95
N ILE A 12 -30.86 -43.85 -16.36
CA ILE A 12 -31.64 -42.72 -15.86
C ILE A 12 -32.72 -42.38 -16.89
N GLU A 13 -33.95 -42.69 -16.55
CA GLU A 13 -35.13 -42.34 -17.31
C GLU A 13 -35.33 -40.82 -17.35
N ALA A 14 -35.51 -40.28 -18.56
CA ALA A 14 -35.87 -38.91 -18.82
C ALA A 14 -37.37 -38.71 -18.64
N SER A 15 -37.79 -38.05 -17.57
CA SER A 15 -39.20 -37.61 -17.44
C SER A 15 -39.36 -36.19 -17.94
N SER A 16 -40.12 -36.05 -19.02
CA SER A 16 -40.57 -34.80 -19.62
C SER A 16 -41.67 -34.16 -18.77
N SER A 17 -41.44 -32.95 -18.24
CA SER A 17 -42.51 -32.08 -17.72
C SER A 17 -42.45 -30.70 -18.35
N LYS A 18 -43.60 -30.25 -18.83
CA LYS A 18 -43.88 -28.99 -19.55
C LYS A 18 -43.62 -27.74 -18.64
N PRO A 19 -43.24 -26.60 -19.24
CA PRO A 19 -43.00 -25.38 -18.46
C PRO A 19 -44.31 -24.67 -18.13
N GLY A 20 -44.50 -24.34 -16.83
CA GLY A 20 -45.51 -23.42 -16.34
C GLY A 20 -45.05 -21.95 -16.45
N PRO A 21 -45.94 -20.97 -16.31
CA PRO A 21 -45.68 -19.60 -16.73
C PRO A 21 -44.67 -18.86 -15.85
N ALA A 22 -43.79 -18.12 -16.52
CA ALA A 22 -42.70 -17.33 -15.97
C ALA A 22 -43.16 -16.28 -14.96
N ASN A 23 -42.75 -16.43 -13.75
CA ASN A 23 -42.81 -15.37 -12.74
C ASN A 23 -41.57 -14.47 -12.92
N LYS A 24 -41.80 -13.24 -13.35
CA LYS A 24 -40.77 -12.20 -13.51
C LYS A 24 -40.37 -11.70 -12.13
N SER A 25 -39.42 -12.36 -11.47
CA SER A 25 -38.71 -11.82 -10.31
C SER A 25 -37.36 -11.25 -10.75
N SER A 26 -37.28 -9.94 -10.67
CA SER A 26 -36.10 -9.07 -10.58
C SER A 26 -34.72 -9.77 -10.70
N LYS A 27 -34.14 -9.68 -11.89
CA LYS A 27 -32.71 -9.78 -12.11
C LYS A 27 -32.02 -8.59 -11.41
N GLY A 28 -31.75 -8.68 -10.13
CA GLY A 28 -30.74 -7.90 -9.46
C GLY A 28 -29.38 -8.35 -9.99
N LYS A 29 -28.82 -7.60 -10.95
CA LYS A 29 -27.41 -7.71 -11.30
C LYS A 29 -26.64 -7.46 -10.02
N SER A 30 -25.99 -8.47 -9.45
CA SER A 30 -24.90 -8.28 -8.49
C SER A 30 -23.77 -7.60 -9.25
N ALA A 31 -23.85 -6.27 -9.34
CA ALA A 31 -22.71 -5.49 -9.74
C ALA A 31 -21.63 -5.82 -8.71
N HIS A 32 -20.58 -6.51 -9.10
CA HIS A 32 -19.39 -6.70 -8.27
C HIS A 32 -19.00 -5.30 -7.76
N ARG A 33 -19.20 -5.05 -6.47
CA ARG A 33 -18.81 -3.77 -5.85
C ARG A 33 -17.30 -3.72 -5.92
N LEU A 34 -16.77 -2.81 -6.74
CA LEU A 34 -15.33 -2.56 -6.82
C LEU A 34 -14.80 -2.24 -5.41
N PRO A 35 -13.62 -2.73 -5.05
CA PRO A 35 -12.94 -2.30 -3.82
C PRO A 35 -12.83 -0.77 -3.78
N TRP A 36 -12.96 -0.19 -2.59
CA TRP A 36 -12.93 1.28 -2.45
C TRP A 36 -11.61 1.89 -2.93
N ILE A 37 -10.51 1.17 -2.82
CA ILE A 37 -9.21 1.57 -3.40
C ILE A 37 -9.32 1.89 -4.89
N GLU A 38 -10.01 1.05 -5.65
CA GLU A 38 -10.17 1.25 -7.11
C GLU A 38 -11.32 2.21 -7.42
N LYS A 39 -12.42 2.17 -6.64
CA LYS A 39 -13.57 3.06 -6.82
C LYS A 39 -13.21 4.53 -6.62
N TYR A 40 -12.38 4.84 -5.63
CA TYR A 40 -11.95 6.20 -5.27
C TYR A 40 -10.55 6.55 -5.77
N ARG A 41 -10.02 5.76 -6.70
CA ARG A 41 -8.74 6.04 -7.32
C ARG A 41 -8.82 7.34 -8.12
N PRO A 42 -7.96 8.34 -7.84
CA PRO A 42 -7.96 9.61 -8.54
C PRO A 42 -7.87 9.47 -10.05
N MET A 43 -8.71 10.22 -10.76
CA MET A 43 -8.73 10.26 -12.22
C MET A 43 -8.10 11.55 -12.76
N LYS A 44 -8.09 12.62 -11.96
CA LYS A 44 -7.54 13.94 -12.29
C LYS A 44 -6.48 14.32 -11.28
N PHE A 45 -5.61 15.26 -11.64
CA PHE A 45 -4.59 15.79 -10.72
C PHE A 45 -5.19 16.48 -9.49
N GLU A 46 -6.34 17.12 -9.65
CA GLU A 46 -7.06 17.83 -8.58
C GLU A 46 -7.54 16.90 -7.46
N ASP A 47 -7.79 15.64 -7.79
CA ASP A 47 -8.25 14.61 -6.83
C ASP A 47 -7.10 13.95 -6.06
N ILE A 48 -5.84 14.21 -6.47
CA ILE A 48 -4.67 13.61 -5.83
C ILE A 48 -4.38 14.34 -4.53
N VAL A 49 -4.23 13.57 -3.47
CA VAL A 49 -3.95 14.08 -2.14
C VAL A 49 -2.46 14.01 -1.84
N GLY A 50 -1.89 15.10 -1.34
CA GLY A 50 -0.50 15.20 -0.93
C GLY A 50 0.50 15.33 -2.07
N ASN A 51 1.78 15.47 -1.71
CA ASN A 51 2.90 15.63 -2.66
C ASN A 51 2.69 16.75 -3.70
N GLU A 52 2.11 17.87 -3.25
CA GLU A 52 1.63 18.98 -4.09
C GLU A 52 2.69 19.50 -5.06
N GLU A 53 3.94 19.62 -4.61
CA GLU A 53 5.04 20.09 -5.46
C GLU A 53 5.31 19.13 -6.61
N GLY A 54 5.36 17.82 -6.35
CA GLY A 54 5.55 16.79 -7.36
C GLY A 54 4.39 16.74 -8.35
N VAL A 55 3.16 16.81 -7.83
CA VAL A 55 1.93 16.83 -8.63
C VAL A 55 1.86 18.11 -9.50
N ALA A 56 2.21 19.27 -8.95
CA ALA A 56 2.26 20.53 -9.70
C ALA A 56 3.27 20.49 -10.85
N ARG A 57 4.47 19.93 -10.63
CA ARG A 57 5.49 19.74 -11.70
C ARG A 57 4.95 18.83 -12.81
N LEU A 58 4.30 17.73 -12.48
CA LEU A 58 3.68 16.85 -13.47
C LEU A 58 2.51 17.54 -14.19
N GLY A 59 1.75 18.38 -13.49
CA GLY A 59 0.71 19.21 -14.09
C GLY A 59 1.25 20.21 -15.10
N GLN A 60 2.46 20.75 -14.88
CA GLN A 60 3.15 21.61 -15.86
C GLN A 60 3.56 20.81 -17.11
N PHE A 61 4.15 19.60 -16.96
CA PHE A 61 4.45 18.75 -18.11
C PHE A 61 3.19 18.38 -18.90
N ALA A 62 2.07 18.19 -18.23
CA ALA A 62 0.79 17.96 -18.88
C ALA A 62 0.31 19.16 -19.71
N LYS A 63 0.47 20.38 -19.20
CA LYS A 63 0.08 21.64 -19.87
C LYS A 63 0.98 21.98 -21.06
N THR A 64 2.30 21.83 -20.92
CA THR A 64 3.25 22.09 -22.01
C THR A 64 3.20 21.02 -23.09
N GLY A 65 2.73 19.83 -22.75
CA GLY A 65 2.75 18.68 -23.66
C GLY A 65 4.13 18.02 -23.82
N GLU A 66 5.16 18.62 -23.25
CA GLU A 66 6.53 18.10 -23.26
C GLU A 66 6.80 17.34 -21.96
N CYS A 67 6.67 16.02 -22.02
CA CYS A 67 6.94 15.15 -20.87
C CYS A 67 8.33 14.52 -21.05
N PRO A 68 9.28 14.71 -20.12
CA PRO A 68 10.52 13.94 -20.08
C PRO A 68 10.23 12.49 -19.64
N ASN A 69 11.26 11.63 -19.66
CA ASN A 69 11.16 10.39 -18.88
C ASN A 69 11.15 10.75 -17.40
N ILE A 70 10.35 10.05 -16.61
CA ILE A 70 10.15 10.35 -15.18
C ILE A 70 10.38 9.12 -14.31
N ILE A 71 10.93 9.36 -13.13
CA ILE A 71 10.97 8.38 -12.03
C ILE A 71 10.23 9.01 -10.87
N ILE A 72 9.20 8.31 -10.34
CA ILE A 72 8.56 8.68 -9.09
C ILE A 72 8.97 7.67 -8.02
N ALA A 73 9.75 8.13 -7.06
CA ALA A 73 10.23 7.33 -5.95
C ALA A 73 9.52 7.72 -4.65
N GLY A 74 9.18 6.75 -3.81
CA GLY A 74 8.57 7.01 -2.50
C GLY A 74 7.90 5.79 -1.88
N PRO A 75 7.43 5.89 -0.63
CA PRO A 75 6.80 4.78 0.09
C PRO A 75 5.55 4.26 -0.62
N PRO A 76 5.05 3.05 -0.25
CA PRO A 76 3.81 2.52 -0.81
C PRO A 76 2.61 3.41 -0.47
N GLY A 77 1.53 3.28 -1.26
CA GLY A 77 0.24 3.95 -1.03
C GLY A 77 0.17 5.46 -1.12
N VAL A 78 1.26 6.14 -1.53
CA VAL A 78 1.29 7.62 -1.68
C VAL A 78 0.84 8.14 -3.05
N GLY A 79 0.33 7.26 -3.92
CA GLY A 79 -0.26 7.65 -5.19
C GLY A 79 0.69 7.71 -6.39
N LYS A 80 1.91 7.13 -6.34
CA LYS A 80 2.90 7.15 -7.45
C LYS A 80 2.32 6.74 -8.81
N THR A 81 1.85 5.52 -8.91
CA THR A 81 1.29 4.95 -10.16
C THR A 81 0.02 5.68 -10.58
N THR A 82 -0.83 6.06 -9.63
CA THR A 82 -2.04 6.83 -9.88
C THR A 82 -1.73 8.18 -10.52
N THR A 83 -0.71 8.89 -10.03
CA THR A 83 -0.28 10.18 -10.57
C THR A 83 0.25 10.05 -12.00
N ILE A 84 1.02 8.99 -12.28
CA ILE A 84 1.49 8.69 -13.65
C ILE A 84 0.30 8.42 -14.59
N LEU A 85 -0.69 7.67 -14.12
CA LEU A 85 -1.89 7.40 -14.92
C LEU A 85 -2.73 8.66 -15.17
N CYS A 86 -2.84 9.57 -14.19
CA CYS A 86 -3.47 10.87 -14.38
C CYS A 86 -2.71 11.70 -15.42
N LEU A 87 -1.38 11.71 -15.36
CA LEU A 87 -0.54 12.37 -16.35
C LEU A 87 -0.79 11.83 -17.77
N ALA A 88 -0.78 10.51 -17.90
CA ALA A 88 -1.00 9.85 -19.18
C ALA A 88 -2.40 10.18 -19.75
N ARG A 89 -3.45 10.21 -18.93
CA ARG A 89 -4.80 10.61 -19.34
C ARG A 89 -4.86 12.05 -19.83
N VAL A 90 -4.24 12.98 -19.14
CA VAL A 90 -4.22 14.39 -19.53
C VAL A 90 -3.43 14.61 -20.82
N LEU A 91 -2.30 13.90 -20.98
CA LEU A 91 -1.46 14.03 -22.19
C LEU A 91 -2.10 13.40 -23.43
N LEU A 92 -2.75 12.26 -23.29
CA LEU A 92 -3.17 11.41 -24.43
C LEU A 92 -4.70 11.41 -24.67
N GLY A 93 -5.50 11.87 -23.70
CA GLY A 93 -6.95 11.89 -23.84
C GLY A 93 -7.52 10.53 -24.23
N ASP A 94 -8.29 10.48 -25.32
CA ASP A 94 -8.94 9.26 -25.81
C ASP A 94 -7.95 8.19 -26.32
N ALA A 95 -6.71 8.59 -26.65
CA ALA A 95 -5.68 7.68 -27.11
C ALA A 95 -5.00 6.87 -26.00
N VAL A 96 -5.35 7.05 -24.73
CA VAL A 96 -4.73 6.37 -23.58
C VAL A 96 -4.68 4.86 -23.78
N ASN A 97 -5.79 4.23 -24.17
CA ASN A 97 -5.89 2.78 -24.30
C ASN A 97 -4.95 2.17 -25.36
N SER A 98 -4.56 2.96 -26.38
CA SER A 98 -3.69 2.52 -27.48
C SER A 98 -2.24 3.00 -27.31
N ALA A 99 -2.02 4.06 -26.56
CA ALA A 99 -0.75 4.77 -26.45
C ALA A 99 -0.07 4.63 -25.06
N VAL A 100 -0.67 3.93 -24.14
CA VAL A 100 -0.09 3.62 -22.83
C VAL A 100 0.10 2.10 -22.69
N LEU A 101 1.28 1.71 -22.26
CA LEU A 101 1.60 0.34 -21.86
C LEU A 101 1.95 0.36 -20.38
N GLU A 102 1.13 -0.28 -19.58
CA GLU A 102 1.36 -0.46 -18.15
C GLU A 102 1.90 -1.87 -17.88
N LEU A 103 3.04 -1.97 -17.22
CA LEU A 103 3.69 -3.21 -16.83
C LEU A 103 4.07 -3.15 -15.36
N ASN A 104 3.82 -4.24 -14.63
CA ASN A 104 4.36 -4.41 -13.28
C ASN A 104 5.66 -5.23 -13.37
N ALA A 105 6.78 -4.59 -13.03
CA ALA A 105 8.10 -5.19 -13.10
C ALA A 105 8.31 -6.34 -12.10
N SER A 106 7.47 -6.48 -11.08
CA SER A 106 7.52 -7.60 -10.14
C SER A 106 6.95 -8.89 -10.73
N ASN A 107 5.94 -8.78 -11.58
CA ASN A 107 5.31 -9.92 -12.25
C ASN A 107 6.10 -10.35 -13.50
N ASP A 108 6.62 -9.38 -14.23
CA ASP A 108 7.30 -9.55 -15.51
C ASP A 108 8.84 -9.43 -15.33
N ARG A 109 9.43 -10.16 -14.37
CA ARG A 109 10.87 -10.08 -14.02
C ARG A 109 11.82 -10.54 -15.11
N GLY A 110 11.32 -11.26 -16.12
CA GLY A 110 12.12 -11.83 -17.20
C GLY A 110 12.68 -10.77 -18.14
N LEU A 111 13.98 -10.85 -18.43
CA LEU A 111 14.69 -10.02 -19.40
C LEU A 111 13.97 -9.97 -20.75
N ASP A 112 13.42 -11.10 -21.18
CA ASP A 112 12.77 -11.25 -22.48
C ASP A 112 11.39 -10.57 -22.55
N VAL A 113 10.65 -10.58 -21.46
CA VAL A 113 9.32 -9.94 -21.40
C VAL A 113 9.44 -8.43 -21.53
N VAL A 114 10.37 -7.83 -20.77
CA VAL A 114 10.65 -6.40 -20.85
C VAL A 114 11.17 -6.01 -22.25
N ARG A 115 12.10 -6.80 -22.80
CA ARG A 115 12.64 -6.56 -24.14
C ARG A 115 11.59 -6.68 -25.22
N ASN A 116 10.78 -7.71 -25.20
CA ASN A 116 9.88 -8.01 -26.29
C ASN A 116 8.60 -7.16 -26.19
N LYS A 117 7.91 -7.13 -25.06
CA LYS A 117 6.68 -6.35 -24.88
C LYS A 117 6.94 -4.84 -25.09
N ILE A 118 7.95 -4.26 -24.44
CA ILE A 118 8.26 -2.84 -24.57
C ILE A 118 8.74 -2.52 -25.97
N LYS A 119 9.61 -3.35 -26.56
CA LYS A 119 10.11 -3.15 -27.92
C LYS A 119 8.99 -3.19 -28.95
N MET A 120 8.11 -4.20 -28.88
CA MET A 120 6.97 -4.33 -29.79
C MET A 120 6.04 -3.11 -29.67
N PHE A 121 5.71 -2.70 -28.45
CA PHE A 121 4.90 -1.49 -28.22
C PHE A 121 5.59 -0.22 -28.74
N ALA A 122 6.88 -0.05 -28.50
CA ALA A 122 7.64 1.09 -29.01
C ALA A 122 7.70 1.15 -30.54
N GLN A 123 7.72 0.00 -31.22
CA GLN A 123 7.71 -0.11 -32.69
C GLN A 123 6.32 0.08 -33.30
N GLN A 124 5.25 -0.20 -32.55
CA GLN A 124 3.90 -0.08 -33.04
C GLN A 124 3.60 1.36 -33.48
N LYS A 125 3.07 1.54 -34.67
CA LYS A 125 2.59 2.84 -35.14
C LYS A 125 1.24 3.15 -34.51
N VAL A 126 1.16 4.21 -33.73
CA VAL A 126 -0.08 4.73 -33.13
C VAL A 126 -0.27 6.14 -33.64
N THR A 127 -1.47 6.45 -34.13
CA THR A 127 -1.82 7.81 -34.55
C THR A 127 -2.03 8.67 -33.29
N LEU A 128 -1.11 9.59 -33.06
CA LEU A 128 -1.16 10.51 -31.93
C LEU A 128 -1.24 11.95 -32.42
N PRO A 129 -1.81 12.86 -31.63
CA PRO A 129 -1.74 14.29 -31.93
C PRO A 129 -0.29 14.77 -32.05
N PRO A 130 0.00 15.79 -32.85
CA PRO A 130 1.34 16.33 -33.02
C PRO A 130 1.98 16.69 -31.68
N GLY A 131 3.25 16.31 -31.48
CA GLY A 131 4.00 16.58 -30.25
C GLY A 131 3.71 15.62 -29.08
N LYS A 132 2.82 14.65 -29.25
CA LYS A 132 2.54 13.62 -28.21
C LYS A 132 3.35 12.36 -28.45
N HIS A 133 3.66 11.68 -27.34
CA HIS A 133 4.48 10.47 -27.32
C HIS A 133 3.71 9.33 -26.66
N LYS A 134 4.03 8.09 -27.05
CA LYS A 134 3.57 6.90 -26.31
C LYS A 134 4.19 6.91 -24.91
N ILE A 135 3.50 6.34 -23.94
CA ILE A 135 3.97 6.27 -22.55
C ILE A 135 4.06 4.81 -22.13
N VAL A 136 5.22 4.40 -21.66
CA VAL A 136 5.44 3.11 -21.00
C VAL A 136 5.52 3.36 -19.50
N ILE A 137 4.63 2.76 -18.76
CA ILE A 137 4.57 2.83 -17.29
C ILE A 137 5.15 1.54 -16.74
N LEU A 138 6.17 1.65 -15.91
CA LEU A 138 6.78 0.53 -15.20
C LEU A 138 6.56 0.73 -13.71
N ASP A 139 5.65 -0.07 -13.14
CA ASP A 139 5.42 -0.10 -11.71
C ASP A 139 6.38 -1.07 -11.03
N GLU A 140 6.74 -0.80 -9.76
CA GLU A 140 7.74 -1.55 -8.99
C GLU A 140 9.07 -1.74 -9.73
N ALA A 141 9.53 -0.69 -10.42
CA ALA A 141 10.73 -0.74 -11.25
C ALA A 141 12.01 -1.12 -10.46
N ASP A 142 12.02 -0.94 -9.16
CA ASP A 142 13.08 -1.36 -8.24
C ASP A 142 13.17 -2.88 -8.03
N SER A 143 12.19 -3.64 -8.51
CA SER A 143 12.21 -5.12 -8.54
C SER A 143 12.91 -5.71 -9.77
N MET A 144 13.22 -4.87 -10.79
CA MET A 144 13.89 -5.30 -12.01
C MET A 144 15.33 -5.73 -11.75
N THR A 145 15.75 -6.80 -12.41
CA THR A 145 17.16 -7.19 -12.42
C THR A 145 18.02 -6.15 -13.13
N GLU A 146 19.30 -6.06 -12.78
CA GLU A 146 20.24 -5.11 -13.43
C GLU A 146 20.33 -5.31 -14.94
N GLY A 147 20.34 -6.58 -15.41
CA GLY A 147 20.34 -6.90 -16.84
C GLY A 147 19.08 -6.38 -17.56
N ALA A 148 17.90 -6.47 -16.90
CA ALA A 148 16.66 -5.92 -17.45
C ALA A 148 16.70 -4.37 -17.51
N GLN A 149 17.25 -3.74 -16.49
CA GLN A 149 17.45 -2.28 -16.48
C GLN A 149 18.41 -1.82 -17.58
N GLN A 150 19.52 -2.53 -17.83
CA GLN A 150 20.43 -2.23 -18.94
C GLN A 150 19.76 -2.39 -20.32
N ALA A 151 18.90 -3.38 -20.47
CA ALA A 151 18.11 -3.53 -21.70
C ALA A 151 17.08 -2.40 -21.85
N LEU A 152 16.43 -1.99 -20.76
CA LEU A 152 15.51 -0.86 -20.74
C LEU A 152 16.22 0.43 -21.15
N ARG A 153 17.41 0.71 -20.60
CA ARG A 153 18.23 1.86 -21.00
C ARG A 153 18.41 1.93 -22.51
N ARG A 154 18.83 0.84 -23.14
CA ARG A 154 19.01 0.79 -24.61
C ARG A 154 17.71 1.07 -25.35
N THR A 155 16.60 0.55 -24.86
CA THR A 155 15.27 0.81 -25.44
C THR A 155 14.86 2.27 -25.30
N MET A 156 15.13 2.90 -24.16
CA MET A 156 14.89 4.34 -23.94
C MET A 156 15.69 5.20 -24.92
N GLU A 157 16.94 4.84 -25.20
CA GLU A 157 17.79 5.55 -26.15
C GLU A 157 17.27 5.42 -27.59
N LEU A 158 16.93 4.19 -28.01
CA LEU A 158 16.48 3.91 -29.38
C LEU A 158 15.14 4.57 -29.72
N TYR A 159 14.20 4.60 -28.75
CA TYR A 159 12.82 5.09 -28.98
C TYR A 159 12.56 6.45 -28.34
N SER A 160 13.60 7.20 -27.99
CA SER A 160 13.49 8.50 -27.33
C SER A 160 12.64 9.53 -28.08
N LYS A 161 12.53 9.42 -29.41
CA LYS A 161 11.73 10.32 -30.25
C LYS A 161 10.23 10.01 -30.22
N THR A 162 9.82 8.80 -29.87
CA THR A 162 8.42 8.33 -30.01
C THR A 162 7.80 7.86 -28.71
N THR A 163 8.59 7.55 -27.69
CA THR A 163 8.13 6.90 -26.47
C THR A 163 8.77 7.55 -25.25
N ARG A 164 7.97 7.80 -24.22
CA ARG A 164 8.39 8.24 -22.90
C ARG A 164 8.21 7.14 -21.88
N PHE A 165 9.07 7.14 -20.88
CA PHE A 165 9.08 6.13 -19.83
C PHE A 165 8.75 6.80 -18.50
N ALA A 166 7.82 6.21 -17.76
CA ALA A 166 7.44 6.61 -16.41
C ALA A 166 7.64 5.42 -15.47
N LEU A 167 8.60 5.53 -14.58
CA LEU A 167 8.95 4.49 -13.63
C LEU A 167 8.42 4.85 -12.25
N ALA A 168 7.69 3.95 -11.60
CA ALA A 168 7.35 4.04 -10.20
C ALA A 168 8.20 3.04 -9.41
N CYS A 169 8.82 3.49 -8.32
CA CYS A 169 9.66 2.66 -7.45
C CYS A 169 9.49 3.06 -5.98
N ASN A 170 9.81 2.15 -5.07
CA ASN A 170 9.86 2.49 -3.65
C ASN A 170 11.24 3.07 -3.29
N ASN A 171 12.31 2.49 -3.82
CA ASN A 171 13.67 2.98 -3.62
C ASN A 171 14.35 3.32 -4.96
N SER A 172 14.69 4.61 -5.15
CA SER A 172 15.38 5.06 -6.35
C SER A 172 16.83 4.56 -6.46
N GLU A 173 17.47 4.19 -5.35
CA GLU A 173 18.85 3.70 -5.35
C GLU A 173 19.01 2.34 -6.04
N LYS A 174 17.93 1.55 -6.11
CA LYS A 174 17.90 0.28 -6.84
C LYS A 174 17.81 0.45 -8.36
N ILE A 175 17.54 1.66 -8.83
CA ILE A 175 17.54 1.99 -10.26
C ILE A 175 18.97 2.39 -10.66
N ILE A 176 19.50 1.79 -11.71
CA ILE A 176 20.86 2.08 -12.17
C ILE A 176 21.03 3.55 -12.57
N GLU A 177 22.17 4.12 -12.25
CA GLU A 177 22.49 5.53 -12.52
C GLU A 177 22.27 5.96 -13.98
N PRO A 178 22.61 5.15 -15.00
CA PRO A 178 22.36 5.51 -16.40
C PRO A 178 20.88 5.70 -16.75
N ILE A 179 19.95 5.10 -16.04
CA ILE A 179 18.50 5.34 -16.18
C ILE A 179 18.13 6.63 -15.43
N GLN A 180 18.60 6.78 -14.20
CA GLN A 180 18.30 7.94 -13.37
C GLN A 180 18.74 9.25 -14.07
N SER A 181 19.92 9.28 -14.69
CA SER A 181 20.45 10.45 -15.40
C SER A 181 19.62 10.86 -16.64
N ARG A 182 18.76 9.96 -17.15
CA ARG A 182 17.88 10.21 -18.31
C ARG A 182 16.45 10.56 -17.92
N CYS A 183 16.16 10.61 -16.63
CA CYS A 183 14.83 10.82 -16.11
C CYS A 183 14.77 12.01 -15.16
N ALA A 184 13.65 12.70 -15.14
CA ALA A 184 13.34 13.63 -14.06
C ALA A 184 12.90 12.82 -12.84
N VAL A 185 13.65 12.89 -11.76
CA VAL A 185 13.35 12.17 -10.52
C VAL A 185 12.47 13.03 -9.62
N LEU A 186 11.30 12.51 -9.25
CA LEU A 186 10.36 13.11 -8.32
C LEU A 186 10.28 12.23 -7.09
N ARG A 187 10.38 12.83 -5.90
CA ARG A 187 10.29 12.11 -4.63
C ARG A 187 8.96 12.41 -3.98
N PHE A 188 8.20 11.36 -3.70
CA PHE A 188 6.95 11.42 -2.97
C PHE A 188 7.19 11.00 -1.51
N GLY A 189 6.74 11.83 -0.58
CA GLY A 189 6.75 11.56 0.85
C GLY A 189 5.48 10.84 1.31
N LYS A 190 5.49 10.38 2.56
CA LYS A 190 4.27 9.90 3.25
C LYS A 190 3.24 11.01 3.30
N LEU A 191 1.96 10.62 3.23
CA LEU A 191 0.85 11.54 3.39
C LEU A 191 0.73 11.97 4.86
N ASN A 192 0.31 13.21 5.07
CA ASN A 192 0.03 13.73 6.42
C ASN A 192 -1.30 13.17 6.94
N ASP A 193 -1.40 13.01 8.24
CA ASP A 193 -2.61 12.50 8.91
C ASP A 193 -3.86 13.32 8.57
N ALA A 194 -3.74 14.64 8.49
CA ALA A 194 -4.83 15.52 8.10
C ALA A 194 -5.31 15.27 6.65
N GLN A 195 -4.40 14.98 5.73
CA GLN A 195 -4.72 14.68 4.34
C GLN A 195 -5.46 13.34 4.20
N ILE A 196 -5.00 12.32 4.95
CA ILE A 196 -5.67 11.02 4.99
C ILE A 196 -7.06 11.16 5.60
N LEU A 197 -7.15 11.84 6.75
CA LEU A 197 -8.41 12.06 7.46
C LEU A 197 -9.46 12.74 6.57
N ALA A 198 -9.08 13.82 5.89
CA ALA A 198 -9.98 14.53 4.99
C ALA A 198 -10.54 13.61 3.89
N LYS A 199 -9.67 12.76 3.30
CA LYS A 199 -10.10 11.84 2.24
C LYS A 199 -10.94 10.67 2.76
N VAL A 200 -10.63 10.18 3.95
CA VAL A 200 -11.42 9.14 4.63
C VAL A 200 -12.83 9.65 4.95
N ILE A 201 -12.96 10.88 5.47
CA ILE A 201 -14.26 11.51 5.75
C ILE A 201 -15.07 11.67 4.45
N GLU A 202 -14.44 12.12 3.36
CA GLU A 202 -15.10 12.24 2.05
C GLU A 202 -15.69 10.89 1.60
N VAL A 203 -14.93 9.80 1.77
CA VAL A 203 -15.39 8.44 1.41
C VAL A 203 -16.50 7.97 2.35
N CYS A 204 -16.40 8.22 3.66
CA CYS A 204 -17.43 7.88 4.62
C CYS A 204 -18.77 8.55 4.27
N GLN A 205 -18.74 9.82 3.88
CA GLN A 205 -19.94 10.56 3.47
C GLN A 205 -20.55 9.97 2.19
N LYS A 206 -19.73 9.62 1.19
CA LYS A 206 -20.19 9.05 -0.08
C LYS A 206 -20.76 7.63 0.05
N GLU A 207 -20.23 6.84 0.96
CA GLU A 207 -20.67 5.45 1.20
C GLU A 207 -21.71 5.33 2.32
N GLY A 208 -22.02 6.42 3.03
CA GLY A 208 -22.94 6.40 4.17
C GLY A 208 -22.41 5.59 5.35
N VAL A 209 -21.11 5.63 5.60
CA VAL A 209 -20.46 4.88 6.67
C VAL A 209 -20.76 5.54 8.01
N SER A 210 -21.22 4.77 8.99
CA SER A 210 -21.33 5.18 10.38
C SER A 210 -19.97 5.07 11.07
N TYR A 211 -19.50 6.16 11.70
CA TYR A 211 -18.19 6.20 12.35
C TYR A 211 -18.21 7.05 13.62
N THR A 212 -17.22 6.84 14.48
CA THR A 212 -16.86 7.72 15.61
C THR A 212 -15.56 8.45 15.30
N ASP A 213 -15.32 9.58 15.94
CA ASP A 213 -14.06 10.34 15.76
C ASP A 213 -12.85 9.50 16.16
N ASP A 214 -12.93 8.75 17.27
CA ASP A 214 -11.89 7.81 17.72
C ASP A 214 -11.64 6.69 16.68
N GLY A 215 -12.69 6.27 15.95
CA GLY A 215 -12.58 5.30 14.87
C GLY A 215 -11.81 5.84 13.68
N LEU A 216 -12.03 7.09 13.30
CA LEU A 216 -11.26 7.75 12.24
C LEU A 216 -9.80 7.96 12.65
N GLU A 217 -9.55 8.36 13.89
CA GLU A 217 -8.19 8.47 14.45
C GLU A 217 -7.46 7.12 14.38
N ALA A 218 -8.13 6.03 14.74
CA ALA A 218 -7.59 4.68 14.64
C ALA A 218 -7.27 4.28 13.18
N ILE A 219 -8.12 4.63 12.20
CA ILE A 219 -7.84 4.41 10.77
C ILE A 219 -6.58 5.17 10.34
N VAL A 220 -6.47 6.45 10.69
CA VAL A 220 -5.29 7.27 10.34
C VAL A 220 -4.02 6.72 10.99
N PHE A 221 -4.11 6.33 12.26
CA PHE A 221 -2.98 5.76 13.01
C PHE A 221 -2.47 4.46 12.37
N THR A 222 -3.38 3.55 11.99
CA THR A 222 -3.01 2.27 11.37
C THR A 222 -2.55 2.43 9.92
N ALA A 223 -2.98 3.48 9.21
CA ALA A 223 -2.60 3.75 7.83
C ALA A 223 -1.14 4.22 7.67
N GLN A 224 -0.55 4.88 8.66
CA GLN A 224 0.86 5.32 8.68
C GLN A 224 1.32 6.14 7.46
N GLY A 225 0.45 6.93 6.87
CA GLY A 225 0.76 7.70 5.66
C GLY A 225 0.48 6.97 4.34
N ASP A 226 -0.13 5.79 4.39
CA ASP A 226 -0.53 4.99 3.22
C ASP A 226 -2.05 5.09 3.01
N MET A 227 -2.48 5.78 1.93
CA MET A 227 -3.90 5.93 1.59
C MET A 227 -4.56 4.59 1.23
N ARG A 228 -3.81 3.67 0.63
CA ARG A 228 -4.31 2.34 0.25
C ARG A 228 -4.68 1.54 1.50
N GLN A 229 -3.81 1.58 2.52
CA GLN A 229 -4.06 0.95 3.81
C GLN A 229 -5.25 1.59 4.52
N ALA A 230 -5.36 2.93 4.51
CA ALA A 230 -6.51 3.64 5.09
C ALA A 230 -7.85 3.17 4.51
N PHE A 231 -7.94 3.07 3.18
CA PHE A 231 -9.18 2.61 2.54
C PHE A 231 -9.47 1.13 2.78
N ASN A 232 -8.45 0.29 2.80
CA ASN A 232 -8.62 -1.13 3.13
C ASN A 232 -9.13 -1.31 4.55
N ASN A 233 -8.50 -0.64 5.53
CA ASN A 233 -8.91 -0.73 6.93
C ASN A 233 -10.33 -0.21 7.11
N LEU A 234 -10.65 0.94 6.49
CA LEU A 234 -11.99 1.51 6.52
C LEU A 234 -13.04 0.56 5.93
N GLN A 235 -12.81 0.04 4.73
CA GLN A 235 -13.73 -0.86 4.03
C GLN A 235 -13.90 -2.17 4.79
N SER A 236 -12.82 -2.76 5.29
CA SER A 236 -12.85 -4.02 6.02
C SER A 236 -13.59 -3.88 7.34
N THR A 237 -13.36 -2.78 8.08
CA THR A 237 -14.06 -2.49 9.33
C THR A 237 -15.57 -2.29 9.09
N PHE A 238 -15.93 -1.51 8.08
CA PHE A 238 -17.33 -1.27 7.74
C PHE A 238 -18.04 -2.54 7.28
N ASN A 239 -17.40 -3.33 6.43
CA ASN A 239 -18.00 -4.59 5.95
C ASN A 239 -18.13 -5.64 7.06
N GLY A 240 -17.19 -5.68 8.02
CA GLY A 240 -17.20 -6.65 9.13
C GLY A 240 -18.15 -6.29 10.26
N PHE A 241 -18.24 -5.01 10.62
CA PHE A 241 -18.95 -4.55 11.82
C PHE A 241 -20.08 -3.55 11.56
N GLY A 242 -20.21 -3.02 10.34
CA GLY A 242 -21.22 -2.02 9.98
C GLY A 242 -21.00 -0.63 10.60
N HIS A 243 -20.09 -0.50 11.56
CA HIS A 243 -19.77 0.73 12.27
C HIS A 243 -18.26 0.82 12.51
N VAL A 244 -17.68 2.01 12.26
CA VAL A 244 -16.24 2.27 12.43
C VAL A 244 -16.01 2.91 13.79
N SER A 245 -15.57 2.10 14.75
CA SER A 245 -15.10 2.53 16.07
C SER A 245 -13.64 2.10 16.25
N SER A 246 -12.92 2.74 17.18
CA SER A 246 -11.52 2.42 17.48
C SER A 246 -11.33 0.92 17.76
N GLU A 247 -12.20 0.35 18.60
CA GLU A 247 -12.15 -1.08 18.96
C GLU A 247 -12.31 -2.00 17.75
N ASN A 248 -13.27 -1.69 16.85
CA ASN A 248 -13.51 -2.48 15.64
C ASN A 248 -12.35 -2.37 14.65
N VAL A 249 -11.74 -1.19 14.51
CA VAL A 249 -10.57 -0.99 13.64
C VAL A 249 -9.40 -1.84 14.10
N PHE A 250 -9.04 -1.80 15.39
CA PHE A 250 -7.91 -2.61 15.89
C PHE A 250 -8.17 -4.12 15.83
N LYS A 251 -9.43 -4.57 15.96
CA LYS A 251 -9.80 -5.97 15.75
C LYS A 251 -9.60 -6.41 14.29
N VAL A 252 -9.86 -5.53 13.33
CA VAL A 252 -9.69 -5.83 11.90
C VAL A 252 -8.24 -5.74 11.46
N CYS A 253 -7.51 -4.74 11.96
CA CYS A 253 -6.11 -4.51 11.57
C CYS A 253 -5.13 -5.49 12.23
N ASP A 254 -5.58 -6.24 13.24
CA ASP A 254 -4.76 -7.15 14.05
C ASP A 254 -3.49 -6.46 14.60
N GLU A 255 -3.64 -5.19 14.99
CA GLU A 255 -2.57 -4.41 15.63
C GLU A 255 -2.83 -4.27 17.14
N PRO A 256 -1.76 -4.28 17.98
CA PRO A 256 -1.90 -4.02 19.41
C PRO A 256 -2.55 -2.66 19.67
N HIS A 257 -3.55 -2.62 20.55
CA HIS A 257 -4.26 -1.38 20.85
C HIS A 257 -3.30 -0.35 21.50
N PRO A 258 -3.20 0.88 20.96
CA PRO A 258 -2.26 1.89 21.47
C PRO A 258 -2.41 2.25 22.94
N LEU A 259 -3.64 2.15 23.49
CA LEU A 259 -3.89 2.41 24.91
C LEU A 259 -3.19 1.40 25.81
N LEU A 260 -3.16 0.11 25.46
CA LEU A 260 -2.43 -0.91 26.23
C LEU A 260 -0.92 -0.63 26.23
N ILE A 261 -0.40 -0.22 25.08
CA ILE A 261 1.02 0.15 24.95
C ILE A 261 1.32 1.43 25.73
N LYS A 262 0.42 2.40 25.71
CA LYS A 262 0.54 3.63 26.51
C LYS A 262 0.59 3.32 28.00
N GLU A 263 -0.31 2.46 28.49
CA GLU A 263 -0.34 2.00 29.88
C GLU A 263 0.94 1.25 30.25
N MET A 264 1.42 0.39 29.37
CA MET A 264 2.70 -0.32 29.54
C MET A 264 3.88 0.65 29.69
N LEU A 265 3.99 1.65 28.81
CA LEU A 265 5.05 2.66 28.89
C LEU A 265 4.92 3.53 30.15
N GLN A 266 3.70 3.85 30.60
CA GLN A 266 3.48 4.55 31.85
C GLN A 266 4.01 3.73 33.03
N HIS A 267 3.73 2.44 33.08
CA HIS A 267 4.30 1.56 34.10
C HIS A 267 5.81 1.45 34.04
N CYS A 268 6.41 1.58 32.85
CA CYS A 268 7.88 1.64 32.74
C CYS A 268 8.42 2.94 33.33
N MET A 269 7.76 4.08 33.12
CA MET A 269 8.13 5.37 33.72
C MET A 269 7.99 5.34 35.25
N ASP A 270 6.97 4.67 35.76
CA ASP A 270 6.75 4.48 37.20
C ASP A 270 7.68 3.41 37.82
N GLY A 271 8.62 2.84 37.07
CA GLY A 271 9.54 1.79 37.54
C GLY A 271 8.88 0.44 37.82
N ASN A 272 7.61 0.23 37.43
CA ASN A 272 6.84 -0.96 37.73
C ASN A 272 6.93 -2.03 36.62
N VAL A 273 8.05 -2.77 36.62
CA VAL A 273 8.32 -3.82 35.61
C VAL A 273 7.23 -4.91 35.61
N GLU A 274 6.68 -5.27 36.76
CA GLU A 274 5.71 -6.37 36.86
C GLU A 274 4.40 -6.07 36.12
N LYS A 275 3.88 -4.87 36.30
CA LYS A 275 2.66 -4.46 35.58
C LYS A 275 2.91 -4.33 34.08
N ALA A 276 4.02 -3.72 33.68
CA ALA A 276 4.41 -3.62 32.28
C ALA A 276 4.56 -5.02 31.64
N TYR A 277 5.17 -5.96 32.35
CA TYR A 277 5.30 -7.35 31.87
C TYR A 277 3.96 -8.05 31.67
N LYS A 278 2.99 -7.85 32.57
CA LYS A 278 1.65 -8.45 32.43
C LYS A 278 0.98 -8.01 31.11
N ILE A 279 1.14 -6.77 30.72
CA ILE A 279 0.61 -6.26 29.45
C ILE A 279 1.30 -6.92 28.24
N ILE A 280 2.63 -6.97 28.22
CA ILE A 280 3.37 -7.64 27.12
C ILE A 280 3.04 -9.14 27.07
N ALA A 281 2.99 -9.82 28.21
CA ALA A 281 2.63 -11.23 28.26
C ALA A 281 1.20 -11.47 27.74
N HIS A 282 0.28 -10.54 28.00
CA HIS A 282 -1.07 -10.58 27.45
C HIS A 282 -1.07 -10.42 25.93
N LEU A 283 -0.38 -9.41 25.40
CA LEU A 283 -0.24 -9.19 23.97
C LEU A 283 0.41 -10.39 23.27
N TRP A 284 1.46 -10.94 23.85
CA TRP A 284 2.11 -12.15 23.34
C TRP A 284 1.19 -13.36 23.32
N LYS A 285 0.37 -13.55 24.36
CA LYS A 285 -0.63 -14.63 24.44
C LYS A 285 -1.74 -14.48 23.40
N LEU A 286 -2.08 -13.26 23.01
CA LEU A 286 -3.02 -12.99 21.93
C LEU A 286 -2.46 -13.31 20.54
N GLY A 287 -1.14 -13.55 20.41
CA GLY A 287 -0.49 -13.95 19.16
C GLY A 287 0.16 -12.83 18.37
N TYR A 288 0.21 -11.60 18.90
CA TYR A 288 0.88 -10.50 18.20
C TYR A 288 2.37 -10.77 18.01
N ALA A 289 2.89 -10.45 16.82
CA ALA A 289 4.31 -10.59 16.54
C ALA A 289 5.15 -9.61 17.37
N ALA A 290 6.37 -10.03 17.75
CA ALA A 290 7.27 -9.16 18.50
C ALA A 290 7.58 -7.86 17.75
N GLU A 291 7.69 -7.91 16.42
CA GLU A 291 7.95 -6.77 15.56
C GLU A 291 6.80 -5.75 15.63
N ASP A 292 5.54 -6.21 15.60
CA ASP A 292 4.36 -5.35 15.69
C ASP A 292 4.27 -4.68 17.07
N ILE A 293 4.55 -5.43 18.15
CA ILE A 293 4.57 -4.88 19.50
C ILE A 293 5.62 -3.77 19.62
N VAL A 294 6.86 -4.01 19.15
CA VAL A 294 7.95 -3.02 19.26
C VAL A 294 7.71 -1.82 18.33
N SER A 295 7.23 -2.04 17.11
CA SER A 295 6.90 -0.96 16.18
C SER A 295 5.80 -0.05 16.73
N ASN A 296 4.75 -0.63 17.33
CA ASN A 296 3.71 0.13 18.00
C ASN A 296 4.22 0.83 19.26
N THR A 297 5.09 0.18 20.03
CA THR A 297 5.74 0.80 21.21
C THR A 297 6.54 2.04 20.81
N PHE A 298 7.29 1.98 19.72
CA PHE A 298 7.99 3.14 19.17
C PHE A 298 7.06 4.27 18.75
N ARG A 299 5.96 3.95 18.05
CA ARG A 299 4.96 4.93 17.61
C ARG A 299 4.30 5.66 18.78
N VAL A 300 3.87 4.90 19.77
CA VAL A 300 3.21 5.43 20.96
C VAL A 300 4.19 6.25 21.82
N CYS A 301 5.45 5.79 21.98
CA CYS A 301 6.48 6.47 22.74
C CYS A 301 6.76 7.90 22.22
N LYS A 302 6.64 8.14 20.93
CA LYS A 302 6.79 9.49 20.35
C LYS A 302 5.75 10.49 20.84
N ASN A 303 4.53 10.01 21.11
CA ASN A 303 3.36 10.85 21.37
C ASN A 303 2.97 10.93 22.86
N ILE A 304 3.60 10.11 23.71
CA ILE A 304 3.33 10.15 25.16
C ILE A 304 3.95 11.43 25.79
N PRO A 305 3.22 12.10 26.68
CA PRO A 305 3.79 13.20 27.46
C PRO A 305 4.85 12.66 28.43
N MET A 306 6.13 12.94 28.14
CA MET A 306 7.29 12.62 28.99
C MET A 306 8.41 13.64 28.74
N PRO A 307 9.37 13.80 29.66
CA PRO A 307 10.56 14.62 29.43
C PRO A 307 11.28 14.22 28.14
N GLU A 308 11.81 15.19 27.41
CA GLU A 308 12.44 14.92 26.09
C GLU A 308 13.71 14.07 26.24
N SER A 309 14.50 14.29 27.30
CA SER A 309 15.67 13.49 27.64
C SER A 309 15.32 12.00 27.80
N LEU A 310 14.27 11.71 28.57
CA LEU A 310 13.77 10.36 28.79
C LEU A 310 13.22 9.74 27.50
N ARG A 311 12.48 10.52 26.70
CA ARG A 311 11.94 10.06 25.41
C ARG A 311 13.03 9.60 24.46
N ILE A 312 14.13 10.35 24.35
CA ILE A 312 15.26 10.01 23.49
C ILE A 312 15.91 8.69 23.95
N LYS A 313 16.09 8.52 25.26
CA LYS A 313 16.66 7.28 25.83
C LYS A 313 15.73 6.09 25.61
N PHE A 314 14.42 6.26 25.81
CA PHE A 314 13.43 5.21 25.52
C PHE A 314 13.44 4.81 24.05
N ILE A 315 13.44 5.77 23.13
CA ILE A 315 13.51 5.52 21.68
C ILE A 315 14.78 4.76 21.32
N LYS A 316 15.92 5.09 21.94
CA LYS A 316 17.18 4.38 21.71
C LYS A 316 17.09 2.91 22.13
N GLU A 317 16.58 2.63 23.33
CA GLU A 317 16.43 1.24 23.81
C GLU A 317 15.42 0.44 22.98
N ILE A 318 14.28 1.03 22.63
CA ILE A 318 13.29 0.41 21.74
C ILE A 318 13.93 0.09 20.38
N GLY A 319 14.68 1.04 19.80
CA GLY A 319 15.38 0.83 18.53
C GLY A 319 16.42 -0.28 18.59
N THR A 320 17.19 -0.37 19.69
CA THR A 320 18.17 -1.45 19.89
C THR A 320 17.50 -2.83 19.91
N ILE A 321 16.35 -2.95 20.56
CA ILE A 321 15.60 -4.21 20.60
C ILE A 321 14.95 -4.51 19.24
N HIS A 322 14.46 -3.48 18.54
CA HIS A 322 13.88 -3.65 17.22
C HIS A 322 14.89 -4.27 16.24
N VAL A 323 16.13 -3.77 16.22
CA VAL A 323 17.20 -4.36 15.40
C VAL A 323 17.39 -5.85 15.71
N ARG A 324 17.47 -6.24 16.97
CA ARG A 324 17.64 -7.65 17.38
C ARG A 324 16.46 -8.53 16.96
N ILE A 325 15.24 -8.01 17.03
CA ILE A 325 14.04 -8.74 16.62
C ILE A 325 14.05 -8.97 15.10
N VAL A 326 14.40 -7.94 14.31
CA VAL A 326 14.52 -8.03 12.84
C VAL A 326 15.66 -8.99 12.43
N GLU A 327 16.75 -9.05 13.19
CA GLU A 327 17.86 -10.01 12.98
C GLU A 327 17.48 -11.47 13.31
N GLY A 328 16.23 -11.71 13.76
CA GLY A 328 15.68 -13.06 13.96
C GLY A 328 15.55 -13.50 15.43
N VAL A 329 15.85 -12.63 16.41
CA VAL A 329 15.68 -12.95 17.84
C VAL A 329 14.32 -12.47 18.36
N ALA A 330 13.24 -12.90 17.70
CA ALA A 330 11.87 -12.57 18.07
C ALA A 330 11.39 -13.46 19.23
N SER A 331 11.49 -12.98 20.47
CA SER A 331 11.06 -13.74 21.66
C SER A 331 10.47 -12.85 22.74
N LEU A 332 9.61 -13.44 23.58
CA LEU A 332 9.08 -12.77 24.77
C LEU A 332 10.20 -12.30 25.70
N LEU A 333 11.34 -13.03 25.75
CA LEU A 333 12.49 -12.66 26.56
C LEU A 333 13.11 -11.33 26.11
N GLN A 334 13.20 -11.08 24.79
CA GLN A 334 13.69 -9.80 24.27
C GLN A 334 12.77 -8.64 24.63
N LEU A 335 11.44 -8.85 24.51
CA LEU A 335 10.45 -7.86 24.91
C LEU A 335 10.52 -7.57 26.42
N SER A 336 10.66 -8.60 27.24
CA SER A 336 10.83 -8.44 28.70
C SER A 336 12.14 -7.70 29.04
N GLY A 337 13.21 -8.00 28.32
CA GLY A 337 14.48 -7.28 28.43
C GLY A 337 14.37 -5.81 28.05
N MET A 338 13.53 -5.48 27.05
CA MET A 338 13.21 -4.09 26.70
C MET A 338 12.56 -3.38 27.89
N LEU A 339 11.52 -3.96 28.50
CA LEU A 339 10.85 -3.36 29.65
C LEU A 339 11.79 -3.10 30.82
N ALA A 340 12.64 -4.08 31.16
CA ALA A 340 13.61 -3.95 32.23
C ALA A 340 14.56 -2.77 32.00
N ARG A 341 15.04 -2.59 30.77
CA ARG A 341 15.91 -1.46 30.40
C ARG A 341 15.17 -0.13 30.43
N LEU A 342 13.93 -0.07 29.92
CA LEU A 342 13.12 1.15 29.99
C LEU A 342 12.90 1.58 31.44
N CYS A 343 12.57 0.64 32.34
CA CYS A 343 12.42 0.92 33.75
C CYS A 343 13.74 1.34 34.42
N GLN A 344 14.86 0.75 34.02
CA GLN A 344 16.19 1.15 34.52
C GLN A 344 16.50 2.59 34.09
N VAL A 345 16.29 2.92 32.80
CA VAL A 345 16.52 4.27 32.26
C VAL A 345 15.64 5.30 32.96
N ALA A 346 14.38 4.95 33.28
CA ALA A 346 13.50 5.85 34.03
C ALA A 346 14.02 6.15 35.44
N ARG A 347 14.53 5.13 36.16
CA ARG A 347 15.14 5.30 37.50
C ARG A 347 16.43 6.10 37.49
N ASP A 348 17.22 5.99 36.42
CA ASP A 348 18.48 6.70 36.30
C ASP A 348 18.28 8.21 36.00
N GLU A 349 17.06 8.65 35.70
CA GLU A 349 16.70 10.05 35.49
C GLU A 349 15.96 10.69 36.67
N GLU A 350 15.44 9.93 37.62
CA GLU A 350 14.94 10.46 38.90
C GLU A 350 16.13 10.84 39.83
#